data_11751f41537e9664d72e0ec1486c5a18
#
_entry.id   11751f41537e9664d72e0ec1486c5a18
#
_cell.length_a   1.000
_cell.length_b   1.000
_cell.length_c   1.000
_cell.angle_alpha   90.00
_cell.angle_beta   90.00
_cell.angle_gamma   90.00
#
_symmetry.space_group_name_H-M   'P 1'
#
loop_
_entity.id
_entity.type
_entity.pdbx_description
1 polymer ?
#
loop_
_entity_poly.entity_id
_entity_poly.type
_entity_poly.pdbx_seq_one_letter_code
_entity_poly.pdbx_strand_id
1 'polypeptide(L)'
;MTFDAADTKPFALTTPLYYVNDLPHIGSAYTTMAADAVARFYRLTGRPVLLITGTDEHGQKILRTAQERGIHPQVHCDQIAAGFERLWTQLNITCDRFSRTTHPHHEVIVAEFFERVWQRGDIYLGQQQGWYCVSCEEFKEERDLLPDHRCPIHTNKSVEWRDEQNYFFRLSQYQSQLEQLYAERPQFIQPEARRNEVLSFVKRGLQDFSISRVNLEWGFAVPTDPGHTLYVWFDALLGYVTALLDPAEAPSLEAALARWWPINLHLIGKDILRFHAVYWPAMLMSAGLPVPGQVFGHGFLTKDGQKMGKSLGNTLDPVKLVEKYGADAVR
;
A
#
# COMPACT_ATOMS: atom_id res chain seq x y z
N MET A 1 -15.62 10.14 -17.14
CA MET A 1 -14.79 11.28 -16.69
C MET A 1 -15.05 12.43 -17.63
N THR A 2 -15.66 13.49 -17.16
CA THR A 2 -15.69 14.76 -17.88
C THR A 2 -14.38 15.46 -17.61
N PHE A 3 -13.56 15.65 -18.63
CA PHE A 3 -12.28 16.34 -18.52
C PHE A 3 -12.54 17.85 -18.63
N ASP A 4 -12.34 18.55 -17.53
CA ASP A 4 -12.30 20.00 -17.57
C ASP A 4 -10.86 20.43 -17.89
N ALA A 5 -10.63 20.85 -19.13
CA ALA A 5 -9.32 21.31 -19.60
C ALA A 5 -8.84 22.61 -18.92
N ALA A 6 -9.70 23.26 -18.13
CA ALA A 6 -9.40 24.49 -17.40
C ALA A 6 -8.97 24.26 -15.94
N ASP A 7 -8.96 23.01 -15.42
CA ASP A 7 -8.54 22.74 -14.03
C ASP A 7 -7.02 22.77 -13.90
N THR A 8 -6.51 23.88 -13.38
CA THR A 8 -5.08 24.13 -13.10
C THR A 8 -4.64 23.66 -11.71
N LYS A 9 -5.54 23.06 -10.92
CA LYS A 9 -5.20 22.59 -9.57
C LYS A 9 -4.20 21.45 -9.63
N PRO A 10 -3.25 21.36 -8.68
CA PRO A 10 -2.32 20.26 -8.60
C PRO A 10 -3.01 18.89 -8.61
N PHE A 11 -2.39 17.90 -9.25
CA PHE A 11 -2.89 16.54 -9.33
C PHE A 11 -1.82 15.56 -8.85
N ALA A 12 -2.04 14.98 -7.67
CA ALA A 12 -1.18 13.96 -7.12
C ALA A 12 -1.81 12.57 -7.32
N LEU A 13 -1.03 11.63 -7.85
CA LEU A 13 -1.45 10.24 -7.99
C LEU A 13 -0.36 9.28 -7.55
N THR A 14 -0.78 8.09 -7.11
CA THR A 14 0.14 7.07 -6.64
C THR A 14 -0.10 5.73 -7.30
N THR A 15 0.96 4.96 -7.40
CA THR A 15 0.90 3.49 -7.50
C THR A 15 0.85 2.89 -6.09
N PRO A 16 0.75 1.55 -5.90
CA PRO A 16 1.17 0.94 -4.64
C PRO A 16 2.63 1.27 -4.33
N LEU A 17 2.99 1.24 -3.05
CA LEU A 17 4.37 0.99 -2.66
C LEU A 17 4.59 -0.52 -2.76
N TYR A 18 5.53 -0.92 -3.62
CA TYR A 18 5.73 -2.32 -3.96
C TYR A 18 6.53 -3.04 -2.89
N TYR A 19 6.03 -4.19 -2.47
CA TYR A 19 6.68 -5.00 -1.46
C TYR A 19 7.98 -5.63 -2.01
N VAL A 20 9.10 -5.38 -1.34
CA VAL A 20 10.45 -5.74 -1.83
C VAL A 20 10.86 -7.19 -1.54
N ASN A 21 9.92 -8.12 -1.57
CA ASN A 21 10.23 -9.53 -1.39
C ASN A 21 10.94 -10.16 -2.58
N ASP A 22 10.91 -9.52 -3.75
CA ASP A 22 11.54 -9.99 -4.99
C ASP A 22 11.59 -8.87 -6.04
N LEU A 23 12.35 -9.07 -7.14
CA LEU A 23 12.44 -8.16 -8.27
C LEU A 23 11.06 -7.82 -8.87
N PRO A 24 10.88 -6.65 -9.51
CA PRO A 24 9.63 -6.26 -10.12
C PRO A 24 9.18 -7.26 -11.20
N HIS A 25 7.87 -7.39 -11.36
CA HIS A 25 7.25 -8.26 -12.38
C HIS A 25 6.27 -7.47 -13.23
N ILE A 26 5.73 -8.10 -14.27
CA ILE A 26 4.82 -7.43 -15.21
C ILE A 26 3.58 -6.83 -14.54
N GLY A 27 3.12 -7.38 -13.41
CA GLY A 27 1.98 -6.81 -12.66
C GLY A 27 2.29 -5.45 -12.04
N SER A 28 3.47 -5.27 -11.44
CA SER A 28 3.91 -3.96 -10.95
C SER A 28 4.17 -2.99 -12.09
N ALA A 29 4.78 -3.47 -13.19
CA ALA A 29 4.97 -2.67 -14.40
C ALA A 29 3.64 -2.17 -14.97
N TYR A 30 2.62 -3.03 -15.07
CA TYR A 30 1.29 -2.68 -15.57
C TYR A 30 0.66 -1.51 -14.80
N THR A 31 0.64 -1.61 -13.47
CA THR A 31 0.07 -0.54 -12.62
C THR A 31 0.82 0.77 -12.82
N THR A 32 2.16 0.71 -12.84
CA THR A 32 3.00 1.91 -12.95
C THR A 32 2.90 2.54 -14.34
N MET A 33 2.84 1.75 -15.41
CA MET A 33 2.60 2.25 -16.78
C MET A 33 1.24 2.94 -16.88
N ALA A 34 0.20 2.37 -16.29
CA ALA A 34 -1.13 2.98 -16.28
C ALA A 34 -1.13 4.32 -15.50
N ALA A 35 -0.47 4.38 -14.34
CA ALA A 35 -0.33 5.62 -13.58
C ALA A 35 0.48 6.68 -14.34
N ASP A 36 1.56 6.29 -15.01
CA ASP A 36 2.38 7.18 -15.84
C ASP A 36 1.60 7.72 -17.05
N ALA A 37 0.75 6.90 -17.67
CA ALA A 37 -0.12 7.36 -18.75
C ALA A 37 -1.11 8.45 -18.26
N VAL A 38 -1.71 8.27 -17.08
CA VAL A 38 -2.57 9.29 -16.45
C VAL A 38 -1.77 10.55 -16.12
N ALA A 39 -0.58 10.41 -15.54
CA ALA A 39 0.29 11.54 -15.22
C ALA A 39 0.67 12.36 -16.48
N ARG A 40 1.08 11.68 -17.54
CA ARG A 40 1.40 12.31 -18.83
C ARG A 40 0.21 13.04 -19.43
N PHE A 41 -0.98 12.44 -19.38
CA PHE A 41 -2.19 13.08 -19.86
C PHE A 41 -2.45 14.41 -19.15
N TYR A 42 -2.43 14.45 -17.83
CA TYR A 42 -2.66 15.68 -17.09
C TYR A 42 -1.53 16.72 -17.28
N ARG A 43 -0.27 16.29 -17.43
CA ARG A 43 0.83 17.21 -17.78
C ARG A 43 0.64 17.84 -19.15
N LEU A 44 0.15 17.08 -20.15
CA LEU A 44 -0.15 17.60 -21.49
C LEU A 44 -1.29 18.63 -21.47
N THR A 45 -2.20 18.56 -20.50
CA THR A 45 -3.24 19.60 -20.30
C THR A 45 -2.75 20.83 -19.51
N GLY A 46 -1.46 20.90 -19.20
CA GLY A 46 -0.85 22.02 -18.47
C GLY A 46 -1.05 21.97 -16.95
N ARG A 47 -1.58 20.88 -16.41
CA ARG A 47 -1.81 20.71 -14.98
C ARG A 47 -0.52 20.33 -14.25
N PRO A 48 -0.18 20.93 -13.08
CA PRO A 48 0.90 20.42 -12.24
C PRO A 48 0.58 19.01 -11.76
N VAL A 49 1.49 18.05 -11.97
CA VAL A 49 1.29 16.65 -11.62
C VAL A 49 2.41 16.14 -10.75
N LEU A 50 2.08 15.35 -9.74
CA LEU A 50 3.01 14.60 -8.91
C LEU A 50 2.65 13.11 -9.00
N LEU A 51 3.49 12.32 -9.69
CA LEU A 51 3.40 10.86 -9.75
C LEU A 51 4.31 10.23 -8.71
N ILE A 52 3.72 9.51 -7.77
CA ILE A 52 4.41 8.82 -6.68
C ILE A 52 4.37 7.32 -6.94
N THR A 53 5.53 6.69 -6.83
CA THR A 53 5.70 5.24 -6.73
C THR A 53 6.71 4.94 -5.63
N GLY A 54 7.05 3.68 -5.38
CA GLY A 54 8.07 3.36 -4.38
C GLY A 54 8.01 1.93 -3.90
N THR A 55 8.62 1.71 -2.76
CA THR A 55 8.78 0.40 -2.12
C THR A 55 8.32 0.41 -0.68
N ASP A 56 7.61 -0.66 -0.31
CA ASP A 56 7.29 -1.06 1.06
C ASP A 56 8.35 -2.06 1.52
N GLU A 57 9.12 -1.69 2.54
CA GLU A 57 10.40 -2.32 2.87
C GLU A 57 10.45 -2.93 4.27
N HIS A 58 9.38 -2.85 5.06
CA HIS A 58 9.31 -3.41 6.40
C HIS A 58 8.53 -4.73 6.44
N GLY A 59 8.56 -5.41 7.59
CA GLY A 59 7.75 -6.58 7.87
C GLY A 59 8.52 -7.90 7.94
N GLN A 60 7.82 -8.91 8.45
CA GLN A 60 8.41 -10.22 8.78
C GLN A 60 8.89 -10.99 7.55
N LYS A 61 8.18 -10.84 6.44
CA LYS A 61 8.52 -11.54 5.20
C LYS A 61 9.85 -11.05 4.62
N ILE A 62 10.09 -9.74 4.66
CA ILE A 62 11.35 -9.14 4.20
C ILE A 62 12.50 -9.57 5.10
N LEU A 63 12.30 -9.51 6.43
CA LEU A 63 13.29 -10.00 7.39
C LEU A 63 13.68 -11.46 7.11
N ARG A 64 12.69 -12.34 6.97
CA ARG A 64 12.94 -13.78 6.65
C ARG A 64 13.68 -13.96 5.33
N THR A 65 13.25 -13.22 4.27
CA THR A 65 13.91 -13.34 2.96
C THR A 65 15.35 -12.86 3.00
N ALA A 66 15.65 -11.80 3.74
CA ALA A 66 17.01 -11.30 3.92
C ALA A 66 17.88 -12.31 4.71
N GLN A 67 17.33 -12.89 5.78
CA GLN A 67 17.97 -13.94 6.57
C GLN A 67 18.28 -15.19 5.72
N GLU A 68 17.33 -15.66 4.90
CA GLU A 68 17.52 -16.79 3.98
C GLU A 68 18.65 -16.52 2.95
N ARG A 69 18.83 -15.25 2.57
CA ARG A 69 19.92 -14.80 1.70
C ARG A 69 21.24 -14.52 2.43
N GLY A 70 21.26 -14.58 3.76
CA GLY A 70 22.44 -14.28 4.59
C GLY A 70 22.90 -12.82 4.51
N ILE A 71 21.99 -11.86 4.29
CA ILE A 71 22.28 -10.43 4.19
C ILE A 71 21.42 -9.61 5.14
N HIS A 72 21.87 -8.39 5.48
CA HIS A 72 21.07 -7.46 6.28
C HIS A 72 19.80 -7.02 5.51
N PRO A 73 18.64 -6.88 6.18
CA PRO A 73 17.39 -6.46 5.52
C PRO A 73 17.52 -5.17 4.70
N GLN A 74 18.24 -4.16 5.20
CA GLN A 74 18.47 -2.91 4.45
C GLN A 74 19.18 -3.16 3.11
N VAL A 75 20.22 -4.02 3.10
CA VAL A 75 20.95 -4.38 1.86
C VAL A 75 20.04 -5.10 0.88
N HIS A 76 19.15 -5.98 1.39
CA HIS A 76 18.13 -6.61 0.57
C HIS A 76 17.18 -5.58 -0.06
N CYS A 77 16.63 -4.65 0.74
CA CYS A 77 15.73 -3.59 0.30
C CYS A 77 16.40 -2.70 -0.76
N ASP A 78 17.65 -2.28 -0.54
CA ASP A 78 18.41 -1.44 -1.47
C ASP A 78 18.59 -2.12 -2.83
N GLN A 79 18.91 -3.41 -2.85
CA GLN A 79 19.08 -4.19 -4.09
C GLN A 79 17.78 -4.29 -4.88
N ILE A 80 16.65 -4.55 -4.19
CA ILE A 80 15.35 -4.71 -4.84
C ILE A 80 14.80 -3.36 -5.30
N ALA A 81 14.88 -2.31 -4.46
CA ALA A 81 14.47 -0.95 -4.83
C ALA A 81 15.20 -0.46 -6.07
N ALA A 82 16.52 -0.64 -6.14
CA ALA A 82 17.30 -0.34 -7.34
C ALA A 82 16.84 -1.14 -8.58
N GLY A 83 16.30 -2.35 -8.38
CA GLY A 83 15.68 -3.15 -9.45
C GLY A 83 14.41 -2.49 -10.00
N PHE A 84 13.56 -1.94 -9.13
CA PHE A 84 12.38 -1.18 -9.52
C PHE A 84 12.76 0.09 -10.28
N GLU A 85 13.69 0.89 -9.76
CA GLU A 85 14.13 2.13 -10.40
C GLU A 85 14.72 1.88 -11.80
N ARG A 86 15.54 0.83 -11.96
CA ARG A 86 16.06 0.44 -13.29
C ARG A 86 14.94 0.07 -14.25
N LEU A 87 13.95 -0.73 -13.81
CA LEU A 87 12.83 -1.10 -14.67
C LEU A 87 11.98 0.12 -15.04
N TRP A 88 11.74 1.06 -14.11
CA TRP A 88 11.02 2.30 -14.41
C TRP A 88 11.75 3.13 -15.46
N THR A 89 13.07 3.21 -15.38
CA THR A 89 13.90 3.88 -16.38
C THR A 89 13.78 3.20 -17.75
N GLN A 90 13.88 1.87 -17.81
CA GLN A 90 13.75 1.09 -19.05
C GLN A 90 12.36 1.23 -19.70
N LEU A 91 11.33 1.37 -18.90
CA LEU A 91 9.93 1.57 -19.33
C LEU A 91 9.57 3.04 -19.57
N ASN A 92 10.53 3.99 -19.51
CA ASN A 92 10.29 5.44 -19.65
C ASN A 92 9.20 5.97 -18.69
N ILE A 93 9.13 5.45 -17.46
CA ILE A 93 8.23 5.94 -16.42
C ILE A 93 8.72 7.29 -15.92
N THR A 94 7.81 8.27 -15.83
CA THR A 94 8.11 9.65 -15.44
C THR A 94 7.64 9.95 -14.02
N CYS A 95 7.97 9.06 -13.04
CA CYS A 95 7.65 9.30 -11.63
C CYS A 95 8.48 10.49 -11.10
N ASP A 96 7.83 11.30 -10.26
CA ASP A 96 8.44 12.46 -9.63
C ASP A 96 9.03 12.12 -8.25
N ARG A 97 8.47 11.09 -7.60
CA ARG A 97 8.90 10.63 -6.28
C ARG A 97 8.96 9.10 -6.26
N PHE A 98 10.09 8.57 -5.80
CA PHE A 98 10.25 7.17 -5.44
C PHE A 98 10.33 7.09 -3.91
N SER A 99 9.22 6.70 -3.27
CA SER A 99 9.12 6.61 -1.81
C SER A 99 9.69 5.29 -1.31
N ARG A 100 10.43 5.33 -0.20
CA ARG A 100 10.93 4.13 0.48
C ARG A 100 10.54 4.20 1.96
N THR A 101 9.93 3.17 2.50
CA THR A 101 9.53 3.18 3.92
C THR A 101 10.72 3.08 4.88
N THR A 102 11.91 2.69 4.40
CA THR A 102 13.17 2.79 5.16
C THR A 102 13.84 4.16 5.13
N HIS A 103 13.26 5.15 4.43
CA HIS A 103 13.83 6.50 4.42
C HIS A 103 13.71 7.14 5.81
N PRO A 104 14.77 7.79 6.36
CA PRO A 104 14.74 8.35 7.72
C PRO A 104 13.58 9.32 8.00
N HIS A 105 13.14 10.10 6.99
CA HIS A 105 11.99 11.01 7.15
C HIS A 105 10.67 10.27 7.32
N HIS A 106 10.59 9.02 6.90
CA HIS A 106 9.37 8.24 7.01
C HIS A 106 9.03 7.92 8.47
N GLU A 107 10.02 7.57 9.29
CA GLU A 107 9.83 7.31 10.71
C GLU A 107 9.21 8.51 11.44
N VAL A 108 9.66 9.74 11.12
CA VAL A 108 9.12 10.98 11.71
C VAL A 108 7.63 11.13 11.37
N ILE A 109 7.26 10.94 10.08
CA ILE A 109 5.87 11.06 9.63
C ILE A 109 4.99 9.99 10.28
N VAL A 110 5.48 8.75 10.38
CA VAL A 110 4.77 7.63 11.02
C VAL A 110 4.54 7.91 12.51
N ALA A 111 5.57 8.39 13.22
CA ALA A 111 5.47 8.69 14.64
C ALA A 111 4.48 9.84 14.92
N GLU A 112 4.53 10.93 14.16
CA GLU A 112 3.58 12.05 14.31
C GLU A 112 2.14 11.65 13.96
N PHE A 113 1.95 10.81 12.95
CA PHE A 113 0.63 10.29 12.60
C PHE A 113 0.09 9.35 13.68
N PHE A 114 0.93 8.43 14.16
CA PHE A 114 0.58 7.53 15.27
C PHE A 114 0.11 8.33 16.49
N GLU A 115 0.87 9.37 16.88
CA GLU A 115 0.55 10.21 18.02
C GLU A 115 -0.83 10.89 17.88
N ARG A 116 -1.18 11.41 16.70
CA ARG A 116 -2.52 11.98 16.45
C ARG A 116 -3.63 10.96 16.66
N VAL A 117 -3.46 9.74 16.13
CA VAL A 117 -4.44 8.65 16.26
C VAL A 117 -4.51 8.15 17.71
N TRP A 118 -3.37 8.10 18.41
CA TRP A 118 -3.28 7.77 19.83
C TRP A 118 -4.01 8.77 20.71
N GLN A 119 -3.77 10.06 20.53
CA GLN A 119 -4.43 11.13 21.28
C GLN A 119 -5.94 11.17 21.03
N ARG A 120 -6.40 10.71 19.88
CA ARG A 120 -7.82 10.55 19.57
C ARG A 120 -8.46 9.43 20.40
N GLY A 121 -7.68 8.51 20.96
CA GLY A 121 -8.16 7.35 21.69
C GLY A 121 -8.57 6.17 20.79
N ASP A 122 -8.15 6.19 19.53
CA ASP A 122 -8.51 5.16 18.54
C ASP A 122 -7.51 4.00 18.47
N ILE A 123 -6.48 4.03 19.31
CA ILE A 123 -5.54 2.91 19.49
C ILE A 123 -5.67 2.36 20.91
N TYR A 124 -5.70 1.05 21.05
CA TYR A 124 -5.74 0.37 22.33
C TYR A 124 -4.97 -0.96 22.30
N LEU A 125 -4.51 -1.42 23.47
CA LEU A 125 -3.86 -2.71 23.63
C LEU A 125 -4.93 -3.81 23.80
N GLY A 126 -4.83 -4.88 23.01
CA GLY A 126 -5.78 -5.98 23.02
C GLY A 126 -5.12 -7.32 22.72
N GLN A 127 -5.84 -8.42 23.00
CA GLN A 127 -5.36 -9.77 22.71
C GLN A 127 -5.71 -10.16 21.29
N GLN A 128 -4.72 -10.65 20.54
CA GLN A 128 -4.87 -11.18 19.19
C GLN A 128 -4.61 -12.68 19.20
N GLN A 129 -5.65 -13.46 18.94
CA GLN A 129 -5.54 -14.90 18.76
C GLN A 129 -6.04 -15.30 17.38
N GLY A 130 -5.34 -16.18 16.70
CA GLY A 130 -5.78 -16.66 15.40
C GLY A 130 -4.68 -17.21 14.50
N TRP A 131 -5.10 -17.62 13.33
CA TRP A 131 -4.25 -18.17 12.30
C TRP A 131 -3.57 -17.05 11.48
N TYR A 132 -2.25 -16.95 11.56
CA TYR A 132 -1.47 -15.92 10.90
C TYR A 132 -0.76 -16.46 9.66
N CYS A 133 -0.97 -15.79 8.53
CA CYS A 133 -0.22 -16.08 7.31
C CYS A 133 0.94 -15.10 7.15
N VAL A 134 2.17 -15.57 7.33
CA VAL A 134 3.39 -14.76 7.18
C VAL A 134 3.52 -14.17 5.76
N SER A 135 3.08 -14.90 4.74
CA SER A 135 3.17 -14.43 3.35
C SER A 135 2.16 -13.34 2.99
N CYS A 136 1.01 -13.28 3.70
CA CYS A 136 0.04 -12.18 3.62
C CYS A 136 0.35 -11.09 4.65
N GLU A 137 1.11 -11.44 5.70
CA GLU A 137 1.27 -10.66 6.93
C GLU A 137 -0.07 -10.30 7.61
N GLU A 138 -1.02 -11.24 7.60
CA GLU A 138 -2.40 -11.02 8.02
C GLU A 138 -2.93 -12.22 8.80
N PHE A 139 -3.74 -11.94 9.84
CA PHE A 139 -4.56 -12.95 10.49
C PHE A 139 -5.71 -13.39 9.58
N LYS A 140 -6.02 -14.69 9.58
CA LYS A 140 -7.07 -15.31 8.78
C LYS A 140 -8.14 -15.88 9.69
N GLU A 141 -9.39 -15.77 9.28
CA GLU A 141 -10.47 -16.48 9.95
C GLU A 141 -10.39 -17.97 9.59
N GLU A 142 -10.62 -18.84 10.56
CA GLU A 142 -10.50 -20.30 10.37
C GLU A 142 -11.40 -20.81 9.23
N ARG A 143 -12.60 -20.24 9.09
CA ARG A 143 -13.55 -20.58 8.02
C ARG A 143 -13.04 -20.26 6.62
N ASP A 144 -12.05 -19.36 6.48
CA ASP A 144 -11.50 -18.95 5.19
C ASP A 144 -10.25 -19.76 4.81
N LEU A 145 -9.76 -20.63 5.72
CA LEU A 145 -8.60 -21.45 5.45
C LEU A 145 -8.94 -22.65 4.55
N LEU A 146 -7.96 -23.02 3.74
CA LEU A 146 -7.99 -24.30 3.03
C LEU A 146 -7.74 -25.48 4.01
N PRO A 147 -8.02 -26.74 3.62
CA PRO A 147 -7.65 -27.91 4.41
C PRO A 147 -6.18 -27.86 4.85
N ASP A 148 -5.89 -28.46 6.02
CA ASP A 148 -4.56 -28.49 6.65
C ASP A 148 -4.03 -27.08 7.04
N HIS A 149 -4.93 -26.17 7.41
CA HIS A 149 -4.63 -24.78 7.78
C HIS A 149 -3.74 -24.08 6.77
N ARG A 150 -4.08 -24.19 5.50
CA ARG A 150 -3.36 -23.48 4.42
C ARG A 150 -4.03 -22.17 4.06
N CYS A 151 -3.20 -21.19 3.70
CA CYS A 151 -3.68 -19.88 3.29
C CYS A 151 -4.42 -19.96 1.94
N PRO A 152 -5.62 -19.39 1.79
CA PRO A 152 -6.37 -19.40 0.53
C PRO A 152 -5.71 -18.59 -0.60
N ILE A 153 -4.83 -17.64 -0.24
CA ILE A 153 -4.07 -16.84 -1.20
C ILE A 153 -2.73 -17.51 -1.55
N HIS A 154 -2.02 -18.02 -0.53
CA HIS A 154 -0.75 -18.71 -0.67
C HIS A 154 -0.97 -20.22 -0.42
N THR A 155 -1.62 -20.88 -1.37
CA THR A 155 -2.15 -22.25 -1.22
C THR A 155 -1.13 -23.34 -0.87
N ASN A 156 0.16 -23.05 -1.05
CA ASN A 156 1.29 -23.91 -0.68
C ASN A 156 1.94 -23.54 0.65
N LYS A 157 1.34 -22.60 1.42
CA LYS A 157 1.86 -22.15 2.72
C LYS A 157 0.85 -22.43 3.82
N SER A 158 1.33 -23.09 4.89
CA SER A 158 0.58 -23.22 6.13
C SER A 158 0.56 -21.90 6.89
N VAL A 159 -0.50 -21.70 7.66
CA VAL A 159 -0.60 -20.58 8.61
C VAL A 159 -0.13 -21.01 10.00
N GLU A 160 0.29 -20.05 10.82
CA GLU A 160 0.80 -20.26 12.16
C GLU A 160 -0.27 -19.79 13.17
N TRP A 161 -0.55 -20.59 14.20
CA TRP A 161 -1.38 -20.10 15.31
C TRP A 161 -0.58 -19.12 16.14
N ARG A 162 -1.16 -17.94 16.41
CA ARG A 162 -0.56 -16.92 17.26
C ARG A 162 -1.51 -16.51 18.35
N ASP A 163 -0.93 -16.21 19.50
CA ASP A 163 -1.59 -15.64 20.67
C ASP A 163 -0.64 -14.57 21.21
N GLU A 164 -0.94 -13.33 20.91
CA GLU A 164 -0.08 -12.20 21.22
C GLU A 164 -0.91 -10.98 21.60
N GLN A 165 -0.37 -10.14 22.48
CA GLN A 165 -0.96 -8.87 22.83
C GLN A 165 -0.45 -7.83 21.84
N ASN A 166 -1.36 -7.14 21.15
CA ASN A 166 -1.03 -6.16 20.11
C ASN A 166 -1.82 -4.86 20.31
N TYR A 167 -1.32 -3.78 19.74
CA TYR A 167 -2.10 -2.55 19.60
C TYR A 167 -3.08 -2.70 18.44
N PHE A 168 -4.32 -2.22 18.65
CA PHE A 168 -5.42 -2.26 17.69
C PHE A 168 -5.85 -0.85 17.33
N PHE A 169 -6.21 -0.65 16.09
CA PHE A 169 -6.95 0.52 15.63
C PHE A 169 -8.45 0.25 15.66
N ARG A 170 -9.24 1.19 16.22
CA ARG A 170 -10.70 1.10 16.37
C ARG A 170 -11.44 1.33 15.04
N LEU A 171 -11.19 0.48 14.05
CA LEU A 171 -11.82 0.58 12.73
C LEU A 171 -13.34 0.52 12.81
N SER A 172 -13.90 -0.26 13.73
CA SER A 172 -15.34 -0.43 13.93
C SER A 172 -16.06 0.90 14.23
N GLN A 173 -15.39 1.86 14.86
CA GLN A 173 -15.96 3.18 15.14
C GLN A 173 -16.15 4.05 13.90
N TYR A 174 -15.50 3.70 12.78
CA TYR A 174 -15.56 4.44 11.52
C TYR A 174 -16.59 3.89 10.54
N GLN A 175 -17.37 2.87 10.93
CA GLN A 175 -18.40 2.25 10.10
C GLN A 175 -19.32 3.30 9.42
N SER A 176 -19.96 4.14 10.24
CA SER A 176 -20.93 5.13 9.74
C SER A 176 -20.28 6.20 8.88
N GLN A 177 -19.08 6.68 9.24
CA GLN A 177 -18.36 7.70 8.47
C GLN A 177 -17.93 7.17 7.09
N LEU A 178 -17.51 5.90 7.02
CA LEU A 178 -17.15 5.27 5.76
C LEU A 178 -18.40 5.04 4.87
N GLU A 179 -19.51 4.59 5.44
CA GLU A 179 -20.78 4.45 4.72
C GLU A 179 -21.26 5.80 4.16
N GLN A 180 -21.16 6.87 4.96
CA GLN A 180 -21.45 8.23 4.52
C GLN A 180 -20.52 8.68 3.39
N LEU A 181 -19.21 8.47 3.52
CA LEU A 181 -18.23 8.79 2.48
C LEU A 181 -18.61 8.14 1.14
N TYR A 182 -18.97 6.86 1.14
CA TYR A 182 -19.31 6.15 -0.10
C TYR A 182 -20.67 6.56 -0.68
N ALA A 183 -21.60 7.02 0.17
CA ALA A 183 -22.87 7.54 -0.27
C ALA A 183 -22.73 8.95 -0.91
N GLU A 184 -21.97 9.83 -0.26
CA GLU A 184 -21.75 11.20 -0.73
C GLU A 184 -20.79 11.27 -1.92
N ARG A 185 -19.84 10.35 -2.01
CA ARG A 185 -18.82 10.29 -3.06
C ARG A 185 -18.85 8.94 -3.80
N PRO A 186 -19.87 8.68 -4.63
CA PRO A 186 -20.02 7.38 -5.34
C PRO A 186 -18.86 7.07 -6.28
N GLN A 187 -18.06 8.07 -6.67
CA GLN A 187 -16.86 7.92 -7.50
C GLN A 187 -15.58 7.67 -6.67
N PHE A 188 -15.67 7.66 -5.34
CA PHE A 188 -14.50 7.45 -4.48
C PHE A 188 -13.82 6.11 -4.75
N ILE A 189 -14.58 5.06 -5.02
CA ILE A 189 -14.07 3.73 -5.36
C ILE A 189 -14.46 3.39 -6.79
N GLN A 190 -13.47 3.05 -7.61
CA GLN A 190 -13.65 2.69 -9.00
C GLN A 190 -12.85 1.41 -9.37
N PRO A 191 -13.28 0.64 -10.36
CA PRO A 191 -14.57 0.68 -11.03
C PRO A 191 -15.73 0.18 -10.14
N GLU A 192 -16.96 0.25 -10.65
CA GLU A 192 -18.17 -0.12 -9.90
C GLU A 192 -18.10 -1.51 -9.26
N ALA A 193 -17.53 -2.49 -9.95
CA ALA A 193 -17.36 -3.84 -9.39
C ALA A 193 -16.50 -3.81 -8.09
N ARG A 194 -15.49 -2.93 -8.01
CA ARG A 194 -14.66 -2.77 -6.81
C ARG A 194 -15.40 -2.01 -5.71
N ARG A 195 -16.19 -1.01 -6.10
CA ARG A 195 -17.09 -0.32 -5.17
C ARG A 195 -18.06 -1.30 -4.50
N ASN A 196 -18.72 -2.14 -5.29
CA ASN A 196 -19.67 -3.13 -4.77
C ASN A 196 -19.01 -4.15 -3.83
N GLU A 197 -17.77 -4.57 -4.13
CA GLU A 197 -16.95 -5.42 -3.24
C GLU A 197 -16.70 -4.77 -1.88
N VAL A 198 -16.28 -3.50 -1.87
CA VAL A 198 -16.03 -2.76 -0.63
C VAL A 198 -17.31 -2.50 0.15
N LEU A 199 -18.39 -2.08 -0.51
CA LEU A 199 -19.68 -1.87 0.15
C LEU A 199 -20.21 -3.17 0.78
N SER A 200 -20.06 -4.30 0.10
CA SER A 200 -20.42 -5.60 0.65
C SER A 200 -19.57 -5.98 1.86
N PHE A 201 -18.28 -5.65 1.84
CA PHE A 201 -17.39 -5.89 2.98
C PHE A 201 -17.79 -5.02 4.18
N VAL A 202 -17.98 -3.71 4.00
CA VAL A 202 -18.33 -2.78 5.08
C VAL A 202 -19.70 -3.10 5.69
N LYS A 203 -20.70 -3.47 4.88
CA LYS A 203 -22.03 -3.87 5.36
C LYS A 203 -22.04 -5.09 6.28
N ARG A 204 -21.01 -5.92 6.27
CA ARG A 204 -20.90 -7.06 7.19
C ARG A 204 -20.48 -6.67 8.61
N GLY A 205 -20.18 -5.41 8.83
CA GLY A 205 -19.64 -4.86 10.08
C GLY A 205 -18.11 -4.88 10.11
N LEU A 206 -17.52 -3.71 10.35
CA LEU A 206 -16.08 -3.56 10.45
C LEU A 206 -15.58 -4.05 11.82
N GLN A 207 -14.45 -4.72 11.81
CA GLN A 207 -13.76 -5.17 13.01
C GLN A 207 -12.48 -4.37 13.20
N ASP A 208 -12.11 -4.10 14.45
CA ASP A 208 -10.83 -3.51 14.79
C ASP A 208 -9.69 -4.40 14.29
N PHE A 209 -8.60 -3.79 13.86
CA PHE A 209 -7.47 -4.55 13.36
C PHE A 209 -6.17 -4.20 14.08
N SER A 210 -5.33 -5.20 14.23
CA SER A 210 -4.04 -5.08 14.90
C SER A 210 -3.06 -4.26 14.06
N ILE A 211 -2.49 -3.22 14.66
CA ILE A 211 -1.51 -2.30 14.07
C ILE A 211 -0.11 -2.48 14.62
N SER A 212 0.14 -3.50 15.43
CA SER A 212 1.48 -3.83 15.89
C SER A 212 1.75 -5.33 15.87
N ARG A 213 3.00 -5.70 16.04
CA ARG A 213 3.47 -7.07 16.21
C ARG A 213 4.52 -7.11 17.31
N VAL A 214 4.52 -8.20 18.08
CA VAL A 214 5.61 -8.54 18.98
C VAL A 214 6.68 -9.35 18.23
N ASN A 215 7.92 -9.33 18.71
CA ASN A 215 9.02 -10.13 18.14
C ASN A 215 9.28 -9.92 16.63
N LEU A 216 9.05 -8.70 16.15
CA LEU A 216 9.39 -8.29 14.80
C LEU A 216 10.49 -7.22 14.86
N GLU A 217 11.71 -7.56 14.42
CA GLU A 217 12.87 -6.68 14.52
C GLU A 217 13.03 -5.72 13.34
N TRP A 218 12.25 -5.90 12.26
CA TRP A 218 12.37 -5.11 11.04
C TRP A 218 11.10 -4.29 10.77
N GLY A 219 11.13 -3.04 11.20
CA GLY A 219 10.05 -2.06 11.16
C GLY A 219 10.24 -1.01 12.25
N PHE A 220 9.34 -0.01 12.33
CA PHE A 220 9.41 1.02 13.36
C PHE A 220 8.79 0.54 14.66
N ALA A 221 9.44 0.85 15.76
CA ALA A 221 8.87 0.61 17.08
C ALA A 221 7.58 1.43 17.27
N VAL A 222 6.64 0.90 18.04
CA VAL A 222 5.50 1.68 18.53
C VAL A 222 6.03 2.82 19.41
N PRO A 223 5.73 4.10 19.14
CA PRO A 223 6.34 5.23 19.85
C PRO A 223 6.16 5.21 21.36
N THR A 224 5.05 4.66 21.83
CA THR A 224 4.71 4.56 23.25
C THR A 224 5.13 3.24 23.90
N ASP A 225 5.58 2.26 23.12
CA ASP A 225 5.97 0.92 23.60
C ASP A 225 6.99 0.26 22.64
N PRO A 226 8.29 0.43 22.87
CA PRO A 226 9.33 -0.14 22.02
C PRO A 226 9.38 -1.67 21.97
N GLY A 227 8.63 -2.37 22.83
CA GLY A 227 8.45 -3.83 22.78
C GLY A 227 7.60 -4.31 21.60
N HIS A 228 6.90 -3.40 20.94
CA HIS A 228 6.08 -3.65 19.77
C HIS A 228 6.63 -2.94 18.53
N THR A 229 6.49 -3.58 17.37
CA THR A 229 6.81 -2.99 16.05
C THR A 229 5.51 -2.69 15.31
N LEU A 230 5.43 -1.53 14.67
CA LEU A 230 4.27 -1.16 13.87
C LEU A 230 4.04 -2.17 12.73
N TYR A 231 2.78 -2.46 12.51
CA TYR A 231 2.34 -3.35 11.44
C TYR A 231 2.56 -2.70 10.06
N VAL A 232 3.08 -3.50 9.13
CA VAL A 232 3.49 -3.04 7.80
C VAL A 232 2.44 -2.20 7.07
N TRP A 233 1.16 -2.51 7.16
CA TRP A 233 0.11 -1.72 6.50
C TRP A 233 -0.20 -0.39 7.19
N PHE A 234 0.00 -0.29 8.51
CA PHE A 234 -0.09 1.01 9.19
C PHE A 234 1.08 1.91 8.76
N ASP A 235 2.25 1.34 8.62
CA ASP A 235 3.49 1.99 8.18
C ASP A 235 3.43 2.36 6.68
N ALA A 236 3.22 1.37 5.80
CA ALA A 236 3.32 1.54 4.35
C ALA A 236 2.36 2.59 3.78
N LEU A 237 1.13 2.68 4.28
CA LEU A 237 0.15 3.67 3.81
C LEU A 237 0.62 5.11 4.05
N LEU A 238 1.40 5.35 5.09
CA LEU A 238 2.00 6.65 5.37
C LEU A 238 3.15 7.01 4.43
N GLY A 239 3.72 6.04 3.72
CA GLY A 239 4.69 6.28 2.67
C GLY A 239 4.17 7.18 1.54
N TYR A 240 2.85 7.21 1.33
CA TYR A 240 2.21 8.17 0.42
C TYR A 240 2.30 9.60 0.92
N VAL A 241 2.18 9.80 2.23
CA VAL A 241 2.32 11.13 2.85
C VAL A 241 3.78 11.56 2.86
N THR A 242 4.69 10.67 3.26
CA THR A 242 6.14 10.93 3.26
C THR A 242 6.64 11.37 1.89
N ALA A 243 6.13 10.75 0.82
CA ALA A 243 6.49 11.10 -0.55
C ALA A 243 6.10 12.52 -0.98
N LEU A 244 5.17 13.16 -0.27
CA LEU A 244 4.73 14.53 -0.55
C LEU A 244 5.70 15.58 0.02
N LEU A 245 6.51 15.20 1.02
CA LEU A 245 7.46 16.09 1.65
C LEU A 245 8.45 16.64 0.60
N ASP A 246 8.68 17.95 0.62
CA ASP A 246 9.74 18.54 -0.17
C ASP A 246 11.10 18.09 0.43
N PRO A 247 12.02 17.55 -0.37
CA PRO A 247 13.33 17.14 0.14
C PRO A 247 14.15 18.24 0.81
N ALA A 248 13.81 19.50 0.55
CA ALA A 248 14.47 20.66 1.15
C ALA A 248 13.87 21.05 2.52
N GLU A 249 12.74 20.49 2.90
CA GLU A 249 12.05 20.82 4.15
C GLU A 249 12.41 19.83 5.26
N ALA A 250 12.37 20.32 6.50
CA ALA A 250 12.48 19.45 7.66
C ALA A 250 11.29 18.49 7.72
N PRO A 251 11.49 17.20 8.03
CA PRO A 251 10.41 16.23 8.04
C PRO A 251 9.41 16.55 9.16
N SER A 252 8.15 16.74 8.76
CA SER A 252 6.99 16.79 9.65
C SER A 252 5.74 16.42 8.87
N LEU A 253 4.73 15.93 9.57
CA LEU A 253 3.45 15.60 8.95
C LEU A 253 2.78 16.85 8.34
N GLU A 254 2.91 18.01 8.99
CA GLU A 254 2.38 19.26 8.49
C GLU A 254 3.04 19.68 7.17
N ALA A 255 4.36 19.67 7.11
CA ALA A 255 5.12 19.98 5.89
C ALA A 255 4.75 19.05 4.75
N ALA A 256 4.66 17.73 5.01
CA ALA A 256 4.27 16.76 4.01
C ALA A 256 2.86 17.00 3.44
N LEU A 257 1.93 17.49 4.26
CA LEU A 257 0.55 17.73 3.83
C LEU A 257 0.32 19.08 3.15
N ALA A 258 1.27 20.00 3.21
CA ALA A 258 1.04 21.42 2.88
C ALA A 258 0.68 21.69 1.40
N ARG A 259 1.23 20.92 0.46
CA ARG A 259 1.16 21.28 -0.97
C ARG A 259 0.30 20.34 -1.82
N TRP A 260 0.46 19.03 -1.66
CA TRP A 260 -0.09 18.02 -2.57
C TRP A 260 -1.20 17.19 -1.95
N TRP A 261 -1.47 17.35 -0.65
CA TRP A 261 -2.53 16.65 0.03
C TRP A 261 -3.90 17.35 -0.15
N PRO A 262 -5.02 16.64 -0.30
CA PRO A 262 -5.11 15.18 -0.39
C PRO A 262 -4.73 14.65 -1.78
N ILE A 263 -4.19 13.42 -1.83
CA ILE A 263 -3.93 12.69 -3.06
C ILE A 263 -5.20 12.56 -3.89
N ASN A 264 -5.13 12.85 -5.19
CA ASN A 264 -6.30 12.80 -6.07
C ASN A 264 -6.67 11.36 -6.45
N LEU A 265 -5.67 10.49 -6.69
CA LEU A 265 -5.90 9.13 -7.17
C LEU A 265 -4.87 8.15 -6.59
N HIS A 266 -5.37 7.10 -5.93
CA HIS A 266 -4.61 5.86 -5.71
C HIS A 266 -4.98 4.85 -6.80
N LEU A 267 -4.03 4.50 -7.66
CA LEU A 267 -4.17 3.45 -8.68
C LEU A 267 -3.50 2.18 -8.20
N ILE A 268 -4.29 1.15 -7.90
CA ILE A 268 -3.83 -0.05 -7.18
C ILE A 268 -4.39 -1.34 -7.76
N GLY A 269 -3.78 -2.48 -7.43
CA GLY A 269 -4.36 -3.80 -7.67
C GLY A 269 -5.53 -4.08 -6.72
N LYS A 270 -6.49 -4.87 -7.19
CA LYS A 270 -7.70 -5.22 -6.40
C LYS A 270 -7.39 -5.97 -5.10
N ASP A 271 -6.26 -6.62 -4.99
CA ASP A 271 -5.82 -7.40 -3.84
C ASP A 271 -5.55 -6.56 -2.58
N ILE A 272 -5.19 -5.29 -2.78
CA ILE A 272 -4.96 -4.33 -1.69
C ILE A 272 -6.07 -3.27 -1.56
N LEU A 273 -7.22 -3.52 -2.21
CA LEU A 273 -8.33 -2.57 -2.26
C LEU A 273 -8.87 -2.20 -0.88
N ARG A 274 -9.00 -3.17 0.04
CA ARG A 274 -9.53 -2.91 1.39
C ARG A 274 -8.64 -1.98 2.19
N PHE A 275 -7.32 -2.12 2.05
CA PHE A 275 -6.38 -1.24 2.74
C PHE A 275 -6.52 0.21 2.29
N HIS A 276 -6.70 0.46 1.00
CA HIS A 276 -6.79 1.82 0.45
C HIS A 276 -8.19 2.43 0.51
N ALA A 277 -9.23 1.61 0.45
CA ALA A 277 -10.60 2.09 0.41
C ALA A 277 -11.32 2.06 1.76
N VAL A 278 -10.83 1.31 2.76
CA VAL A 278 -11.46 1.17 4.08
C VAL A 278 -10.50 1.59 5.18
N TYR A 279 -9.37 0.90 5.35
CA TYR A 279 -8.44 1.15 6.47
C TYR A 279 -7.80 2.53 6.38
N TRP A 280 -7.26 2.88 5.23
CA TRP A 280 -6.62 4.18 5.00
C TRP A 280 -7.55 5.38 5.24
N PRO A 281 -8.76 5.45 4.65
CA PRO A 281 -9.70 6.53 4.97
C PRO A 281 -10.06 6.62 6.45
N ALA A 282 -10.27 5.48 7.13
CA ALA A 282 -10.58 5.48 8.57
C ALA A 282 -9.42 6.02 9.41
N MET A 283 -8.19 5.60 9.11
CA MET A 283 -6.98 6.11 9.77
C MET A 283 -6.83 7.63 9.56
N LEU A 284 -7.07 8.11 8.35
CA LEU A 284 -7.04 9.54 8.04
C LEU A 284 -8.11 10.32 8.79
N MET A 285 -9.34 9.80 8.84
CA MET A 285 -10.44 10.40 9.63
C MET A 285 -10.08 10.49 11.10
N SER A 286 -9.46 9.44 11.66
CA SER A 286 -8.95 9.44 13.03
C SER A 286 -7.90 10.51 13.25
N ALA A 287 -6.96 10.66 12.34
CA ALA A 287 -5.93 11.69 12.41
C ALA A 287 -6.46 13.12 12.12
N GLY A 288 -7.76 13.28 11.80
CA GLY A 288 -8.37 14.57 11.42
C GLY A 288 -7.93 15.08 10.05
N LEU A 289 -7.54 14.18 9.14
CA LEU A 289 -7.04 14.51 7.82
C LEU A 289 -8.06 14.23 6.71
N PRO A 290 -8.06 15.01 5.63
CA PRO A 290 -8.90 14.74 4.47
C PRO A 290 -8.56 13.40 3.84
N VAL A 291 -9.58 12.68 3.36
CA VAL A 291 -9.39 11.42 2.61
C VAL A 291 -9.02 11.71 1.14
N PRO A 292 -8.37 10.77 0.44
CA PRO A 292 -8.02 10.89 -0.97
C PRO A 292 -9.21 11.19 -1.88
N GLY A 293 -8.91 11.63 -3.10
CA GLY A 293 -9.91 11.89 -4.14
C GLY A 293 -10.62 10.63 -4.59
N GLN A 294 -9.84 9.61 -4.97
CA GLN A 294 -10.35 8.37 -5.54
C GLN A 294 -9.37 7.20 -5.31
N VAL A 295 -9.92 6.01 -5.20
CA VAL A 295 -9.20 4.73 -5.23
C VAL A 295 -9.67 3.94 -6.45
N PHE A 296 -8.77 3.66 -7.38
CA PHE A 296 -9.05 2.85 -8.56
C PHE A 296 -8.37 1.49 -8.44
N GLY A 297 -9.18 0.43 -8.30
CA GLY A 297 -8.71 -0.94 -8.17
C GLY A 297 -8.77 -1.72 -9.48
N HIS A 298 -7.63 -1.90 -10.16
CA HIS A 298 -7.59 -2.70 -11.40
C HIS A 298 -7.61 -4.21 -11.13
N GLY A 299 -7.96 -4.99 -12.16
CA GLY A 299 -7.93 -6.46 -12.14
C GLY A 299 -6.51 -7.03 -12.22
N PHE A 300 -6.39 -8.35 -12.04
CA PHE A 300 -5.12 -9.04 -12.26
C PHE A 300 -4.83 -9.23 -13.75
N LEU A 301 -3.55 -9.17 -14.11
CA LEU A 301 -3.11 -9.73 -15.38
C LEU A 301 -3.24 -11.25 -15.33
N THR A 302 -3.74 -11.82 -16.41
CA THR A 302 -3.89 -13.27 -16.55
C THR A 302 -3.06 -13.79 -17.71
N LYS A 303 -2.61 -15.04 -17.57
CA LYS A 303 -2.02 -15.81 -18.67
C LYS A 303 -2.78 -17.14 -18.75
N ASP A 304 -3.28 -17.47 -19.93
CA ASP A 304 -4.08 -18.67 -20.16
C ASP A 304 -5.28 -18.81 -19.20
N GLY A 305 -5.94 -17.66 -18.92
CA GLY A 305 -7.08 -17.59 -18.01
C GLY A 305 -6.76 -17.65 -16.52
N GLN A 306 -5.50 -17.85 -16.15
CA GLN A 306 -5.05 -17.92 -14.75
C GLN A 306 -4.33 -16.62 -14.32
N LYS A 307 -4.49 -16.24 -13.04
CA LYS A 307 -3.71 -15.14 -12.45
C LYS A 307 -2.22 -15.40 -12.66
N MET A 308 -1.48 -14.41 -13.16
CA MET A 308 -0.03 -14.48 -13.18
C MET A 308 0.52 -14.37 -11.75
N GLY A 309 1.40 -15.28 -11.40
CA GLY A 309 2.07 -15.33 -10.09
C GLY A 309 3.42 -16.03 -10.15
N LYS A 310 4.40 -15.50 -9.44
CA LYS A 310 5.75 -16.08 -9.40
C LYS A 310 5.73 -17.52 -8.88
N SER A 311 4.90 -17.80 -7.87
CA SER A 311 4.71 -19.14 -7.32
C SER A 311 4.13 -20.16 -8.33
N LEU A 312 3.50 -19.66 -9.40
CA LEU A 312 2.95 -20.49 -10.48
C LEU A 312 3.91 -20.60 -11.68
N GLY A 313 5.04 -19.89 -11.65
CA GLY A 313 6.01 -19.90 -12.74
C GLY A 313 5.51 -19.35 -14.08
N ASN A 314 4.35 -18.66 -14.08
CA ASN A 314 3.68 -18.17 -15.30
C ASN A 314 3.82 -16.64 -15.51
N THR A 315 4.69 -15.97 -14.72
CA THR A 315 4.95 -14.54 -14.88
C THR A 315 5.81 -14.24 -16.09
N LEU A 316 5.56 -13.09 -16.69
CA LEU A 316 6.43 -12.52 -17.73
C LEU A 316 7.46 -11.59 -17.07
N ASP A 317 8.70 -11.70 -17.52
CA ASP A 317 9.79 -10.82 -17.12
C ASP A 317 9.70 -9.53 -17.95
N PRO A 318 9.42 -8.37 -17.33
CA PRO A 318 9.25 -7.11 -18.06
C PRO A 318 10.56 -6.64 -18.71
N VAL A 319 11.71 -6.95 -18.13
CA VAL A 319 13.03 -6.59 -18.71
C VAL A 319 13.21 -7.29 -20.05
N LYS A 320 12.97 -8.60 -20.08
CA LYS A 320 13.06 -9.38 -21.33
C LYS A 320 12.07 -8.95 -22.39
N LEU A 321 10.88 -8.48 -21.97
CA LEU A 321 9.89 -7.93 -22.90
C LEU A 321 10.40 -6.63 -23.51
N VAL A 322 10.96 -5.71 -22.69
CA VAL A 322 11.54 -4.44 -23.20
C VAL A 322 12.74 -4.70 -24.11
N GLU A 323 13.63 -5.61 -23.76
CA GLU A 323 14.76 -6.00 -24.61
C GLU A 323 14.30 -6.53 -25.97
N LYS A 324 13.23 -7.31 -26.00
CA LYS A 324 12.74 -7.94 -27.23
C LYS A 324 11.89 -7.04 -28.11
N TYR A 325 11.03 -6.22 -27.51
CA TYR A 325 9.99 -5.48 -28.22
C TYR A 325 10.13 -3.95 -28.15
N GLY A 326 11.02 -3.44 -27.28
CA GLY A 326 11.15 -2.04 -26.98
C GLY A 326 10.12 -1.56 -25.95
N ALA A 327 10.42 -0.46 -25.27
CA ALA A 327 9.57 0.07 -24.19
C ALA A 327 8.16 0.45 -24.68
N ASP A 328 8.05 1.11 -25.83
CA ASP A 328 6.77 1.60 -26.36
C ASP A 328 5.80 0.46 -26.71
N ALA A 329 6.32 -0.64 -27.28
CA ALA A 329 5.48 -1.80 -27.59
C ALA A 329 5.04 -2.57 -26.33
N VAL A 330 5.86 -2.55 -25.27
CA VAL A 330 5.50 -3.17 -23.96
C VAL A 330 4.47 -2.35 -23.23
N ARG A 331 4.56 -1.03 -23.27
CA ARG A 331 3.61 -0.07 -22.68
C ARG A 331 2.25 -0.10 -23.33
#